data_6695d9f75ab4bfa41cc7db8f8fc63a2f
#
_entry.id   6695d9f75ab4bfa41cc7db8f8fc63a2f
#
_cell.length_a   1.000
_cell.length_b   1.000
_cell.length_c   1.000
_cell.angle_alpha   90.00
_cell.angle_beta   90.00
_cell.angle_gamma   90.00
#
_symmetry.space_group_name_H-M   'P 1'
#
loop_
_entity.id
_entity.type
_entity.pdbx_description
1 polymer ?
#
loop_
_entity_poly.entity_id
_entity_poly.type
_entity_poly.pdbx_seq_one_letter_code
_entity_poly.pdbx_strand_id
1 'polypeptide(L)'
;MKRGAMKAEMMVAESDAMPAPMAAASPVAAGLRTGSALSDDEGSPLVEPTARSNFADTAYWSATLVTDADGRVDLDIPMPENLTTWKIKSWSMGHGTIVGQGETEVITSKDLLLRMQAPRFFTERDEVVLSANVHNYLDAAKPVTVSIELGGETLTLLPDVSSSQVVEISAGGEQRIDWPVRAQHEGEAFITMKALTDVESDAMEMRYPVQVHGVPKTDSWSGIIRPNETRDEIVIDVPEQR
;
A
#
# COMPACT_ATOMS: atom_id res chain seq x y z
N MET A 1 -36.79 -28.80 -20.61
CA MET A 1 -36.48 -27.73 -21.57
C MET A 1 -37.41 -26.56 -21.32
N LYS A 2 -37.00 -25.54 -20.65
CA LYS A 2 -37.60 -24.18 -20.69
C LYS A 2 -36.52 -23.21 -20.25
N ARG A 3 -36.03 -22.42 -21.19
CA ARG A 3 -35.13 -21.29 -20.97
C ARG A 3 -35.94 -20.15 -20.36
N GLY A 4 -35.60 -19.71 -19.17
CA GLY A 4 -36.09 -18.46 -18.57
C GLY A 4 -35.04 -17.36 -18.79
N ALA A 5 -35.34 -16.47 -19.71
CA ALA A 5 -34.58 -15.23 -19.87
C ALA A 5 -35.07 -14.22 -18.81
N MET A 6 -34.21 -13.74 -17.98
CA MET A 6 -34.46 -12.60 -17.12
C MET A 6 -34.21 -11.32 -17.91
N LYS A 7 -35.25 -10.56 -18.12
CA LYS A 7 -35.28 -9.26 -18.77
C LYS A 7 -35.07 -8.20 -17.69
N ALA A 8 -33.99 -7.46 -17.76
CA ALA A 8 -33.79 -6.26 -16.93
C ALA A 8 -34.53 -5.11 -17.58
N GLU A 9 -35.46 -4.53 -16.87
CA GLU A 9 -36.23 -3.37 -17.29
C GLU A 9 -35.61 -2.12 -16.64
N MET A 10 -35.12 -1.26 -17.51
CA MET A 10 -34.50 0.01 -17.16
C MET A 10 -35.60 1.06 -17.07
N MET A 11 -35.94 1.55 -15.86
CA MET A 11 -36.80 2.68 -15.68
C MET A 11 -36.02 3.98 -15.82
N VAL A 12 -36.33 4.74 -16.85
CA VAL A 12 -35.94 6.13 -17.01
C VAL A 12 -36.96 6.98 -16.24
N ALA A 13 -36.52 7.75 -15.27
CA ALA A 13 -37.32 8.78 -14.63
C ALA A 13 -36.96 10.12 -15.26
N GLU A 14 -37.99 10.72 -15.82
CA GLU A 14 -38.04 12.03 -16.48
C GLU A 14 -38.05 13.16 -15.44
N SER A 15 -37.27 14.17 -15.69
CA SER A 15 -37.14 15.40 -14.89
C SER A 15 -38.28 16.35 -15.16
N ASP A 16 -38.86 16.89 -14.13
CA ASP A 16 -39.66 18.14 -14.24
C ASP A 16 -39.04 19.23 -13.36
N ALA A 17 -38.92 20.39 -13.97
CA ALA A 17 -38.22 21.56 -13.50
C ALA A 17 -39.14 22.59 -12.87
N MET A 18 -38.57 23.29 -11.84
CA MET A 18 -38.80 24.71 -11.49
C MET A 18 -40.11 25.12 -10.81
N PRO A 19 -40.20 26.26 -10.09
CA PRO A 19 -39.25 27.35 -9.89
C PRO A 19 -39.11 27.88 -8.43
N ALA A 20 -38.10 28.74 -8.24
CA ALA A 20 -37.84 29.52 -7.04
C ALA A 20 -38.85 30.68 -6.81
N PRO A 21 -38.94 31.23 -5.61
CA PRO A 21 -39.22 32.65 -5.46
C PRO A 21 -38.11 33.44 -4.78
N MET A 22 -37.90 34.63 -5.36
CA MET A 22 -37.05 35.72 -4.91
C MET A 22 -37.69 36.51 -3.75
N ALA A 23 -36.82 37.26 -3.08
CA ALA A 23 -36.97 38.54 -2.38
C ALA A 23 -37.19 38.45 -0.86
N ALA A 24 -36.43 39.19 -0.04
CA ALA A 24 -36.31 40.62 0.03
C ALA A 24 -35.21 41.07 1.00
N ALA A 25 -34.71 42.26 0.77
CA ALA A 25 -33.55 42.92 1.38
C ALA A 25 -33.81 43.55 2.76
N SER A 26 -32.75 43.54 3.61
CA SER A 26 -32.18 44.59 4.49
C SER A 26 -33.05 45.42 5.44
N PRO A 27 -32.51 46.10 6.54
CA PRO A 27 -31.18 46.65 6.67
C PRO A 27 -30.50 46.61 8.09
N VAL A 28 -29.18 46.79 8.09
CA VAL A 28 -28.23 47.56 8.94
C VAL A 28 -28.49 47.68 10.45
N ALA A 29 -27.55 47.25 11.25
CA ALA A 29 -27.04 47.97 12.42
C ALA A 29 -25.55 47.71 12.62
N ALA A 30 -24.80 48.80 12.60
CA ALA A 30 -23.37 48.89 12.90
C ALA A 30 -23.11 48.61 14.38
N GLY A 31 -22.11 47.73 14.64
CA GLY A 31 -21.57 47.51 15.97
C GLY A 31 -20.06 47.22 15.87
N LEU A 32 -19.29 48.28 15.98
CA LEU A 32 -17.81 48.25 16.07
C LEU A 32 -17.42 47.51 17.37
N ARG A 33 -16.83 46.34 17.25
CA ARG A 33 -16.03 45.74 18.33
C ARG A 33 -14.70 45.27 17.77
N THR A 34 -13.66 46.04 18.06
CA THR A 34 -12.27 45.65 18.00
C THR A 34 -12.06 44.49 18.99
N GLY A 35 -11.78 43.31 18.43
CA GLY A 35 -11.32 42.17 19.17
C GLY A 35 -10.44 41.35 18.21
N SER A 36 -9.12 41.56 18.38
CA SER A 36 -8.13 40.72 17.74
C SER A 36 -8.30 39.32 18.30
N ALA A 37 -9.03 38.48 17.60
CA ALA A 37 -8.97 37.05 17.79
C ALA A 37 -7.95 36.52 16.80
N LEU A 38 -6.81 36.14 17.31
CA LEU A 38 -5.94 35.17 16.65
C LEU A 38 -6.83 33.92 16.52
N SER A 39 -7.36 33.67 15.35
CA SER A 39 -7.90 32.37 15.01
C SER A 39 -6.68 31.43 14.90
N ASP A 40 -6.43 30.70 15.99
CA ASP A 40 -5.74 29.43 15.87
C ASP A 40 -6.61 28.59 14.93
N ASP A 41 -6.16 28.45 13.71
CA ASP A 41 -6.68 27.47 12.76
C ASP A 41 -6.18 26.11 13.27
N GLU A 42 -6.86 25.59 14.29
CA GLU A 42 -6.75 24.19 14.67
C GLU A 42 -7.39 23.40 13.53
N GLY A 43 -6.54 23.03 12.54
CA GLY A 43 -6.94 22.14 11.47
C GLY A 43 -7.65 20.93 12.06
N SER A 44 -8.74 20.49 11.42
CA SER A 44 -9.48 19.31 11.84
C SER A 44 -8.50 18.15 12.11
N PRO A 45 -8.71 17.37 13.19
CA PRO A 45 -7.78 16.28 13.53
C PRO A 45 -7.67 15.31 12.35
N LEU A 46 -6.43 14.98 12.00
CA LEU A 46 -6.13 14.03 10.94
C LEU A 46 -6.56 12.62 11.38
N VAL A 47 -7.06 11.82 10.43
CA VAL A 47 -7.45 10.43 10.69
C VAL A 47 -6.19 9.57 10.69
N GLU A 48 -5.86 8.93 11.82
CA GLU A 48 -4.72 8.01 11.92
C GLU A 48 -5.04 6.67 11.24
N PRO A 49 -4.21 6.21 10.30
CA PRO A 49 -4.42 4.95 9.60
C PRO A 49 -3.81 3.77 10.35
N THR A 50 -4.38 2.59 10.15
CA THR A 50 -3.63 1.34 10.33
C THR A 50 -2.78 1.09 9.10
N ALA A 51 -1.48 0.88 9.27
CA ALA A 51 -0.59 0.61 8.15
C ALA A 51 -0.89 -0.77 7.55
N ARG A 52 -1.07 -0.81 6.24
CA ARG A 52 -1.22 -2.04 5.47
C ARG A 52 0.16 -2.68 5.32
N SER A 53 0.29 -3.94 5.73
CA SER A 53 1.55 -4.70 5.70
C SER A 53 1.38 -6.11 5.16
N ASN A 54 0.15 -6.64 5.14
CA ASN A 54 -0.15 -7.97 4.65
C ASN A 54 -0.48 -7.96 3.15
N PHE A 55 0.54 -8.00 2.31
CA PHE A 55 0.39 -8.05 0.86
C PHE A 55 0.66 -9.45 0.34
N ALA A 56 -0.23 -9.98 -0.50
CA ALA A 56 -0.10 -11.29 -1.10
C ALA A 56 -0.59 -11.30 -2.55
N ASP A 57 0.08 -12.09 -3.40
CA ASP A 57 -0.34 -12.29 -4.79
C ASP A 57 -1.51 -13.27 -4.90
N THR A 58 -1.68 -14.14 -3.89
CA THR A 58 -2.75 -15.14 -3.82
C THR A 58 -3.40 -15.06 -2.44
N ALA A 59 -4.67 -14.63 -2.41
CA ALA A 59 -5.43 -14.54 -1.16
C ALA A 59 -5.79 -15.92 -0.60
N TYR A 60 -6.14 -16.84 -1.47
CA TYR A 60 -6.57 -18.19 -1.09
C TYR A 60 -6.29 -19.20 -2.20
N TRP A 61 -5.88 -20.39 -1.81
CA TRP A 61 -5.74 -21.53 -2.69
C TRP A 61 -6.17 -22.82 -1.97
N SER A 62 -7.03 -23.60 -2.61
CA SER A 62 -7.36 -24.96 -2.17
C SER A 62 -7.58 -25.86 -3.36
N ALA A 63 -6.95 -27.03 -3.33
CA ALA A 63 -7.12 -28.04 -4.37
C ALA A 63 -8.28 -29.04 -4.07
N THR A 64 -8.78 -29.05 -2.82
CA THR A 64 -9.73 -30.07 -2.35
C THR A 64 -10.85 -29.42 -1.56
N LEU A 65 -11.89 -29.02 -2.27
CA LEU A 65 -13.15 -28.58 -1.68
C LEU A 65 -14.22 -29.60 -2.02
N VAL A 66 -15.07 -29.92 -1.06
CA VAL A 66 -16.18 -30.84 -1.25
C VAL A 66 -17.48 -30.05 -1.06
N THR A 67 -18.36 -30.12 -2.06
CA THR A 67 -19.68 -29.52 -1.96
C THR A 67 -20.61 -30.33 -1.05
N ASP A 68 -21.62 -29.68 -0.52
CA ASP A 68 -22.73 -30.32 0.16
C ASP A 68 -23.66 -31.08 -0.83
N ALA A 69 -24.79 -31.61 -0.33
CA ALA A 69 -25.76 -32.36 -1.13
C ALA A 69 -26.46 -31.48 -2.20
N ASP A 70 -26.47 -30.16 -2.00
CA ASP A 70 -27.05 -29.19 -2.93
C ASP A 70 -26.01 -28.67 -3.95
N GLY A 71 -24.78 -29.17 -3.87
CA GLY A 71 -23.67 -28.77 -4.74
C GLY A 71 -23.05 -27.41 -4.38
N ARG A 72 -23.16 -26.98 -3.11
CA ARG A 72 -22.63 -25.72 -2.61
C ARG A 72 -21.43 -25.92 -1.69
N VAL A 73 -20.56 -24.92 -1.64
CA VAL A 73 -19.50 -24.78 -0.66
C VAL A 73 -19.38 -23.31 -0.30
N ASP A 74 -19.39 -23.00 0.97
CA ASP A 74 -19.21 -21.66 1.50
C ASP A 74 -17.80 -21.55 2.08
N LEU A 75 -17.12 -20.45 1.77
CA LEU A 75 -15.75 -20.17 2.19
C LEU A 75 -15.64 -18.75 2.69
N ASP A 76 -15.11 -18.60 3.90
CA ASP A 76 -14.67 -17.31 4.43
C ASP A 76 -13.19 -17.12 4.13
N ILE A 77 -12.88 -16.14 3.28
CA ILE A 77 -11.51 -15.85 2.84
C ILE A 77 -11.08 -14.53 3.45
N PRO A 78 -10.11 -14.53 4.38
CA PRO A 78 -9.49 -13.29 4.85
C PRO A 78 -8.73 -12.65 3.68
N MET A 79 -9.18 -11.47 3.25
CA MET A 79 -8.54 -10.77 2.14
C MET A 79 -7.24 -10.11 2.60
N PRO A 80 -6.16 -10.24 1.81
CA PRO A 80 -4.95 -9.43 2.00
C PRO A 80 -5.24 -7.93 1.83
N GLU A 81 -4.33 -7.08 2.28
CA GLU A 81 -4.49 -5.62 2.30
C GLU A 81 -4.12 -4.94 0.97
N ASN A 82 -3.94 -5.74 -0.08
CA ASN A 82 -3.78 -5.21 -1.43
C ASN A 82 -5.08 -4.51 -1.87
N LEU A 83 -4.94 -3.29 -2.38
CA LEU A 83 -6.04 -2.56 -3.02
C LEU A 83 -6.00 -2.83 -4.53
N THR A 84 -6.76 -3.82 -4.96
CA THR A 84 -6.70 -4.38 -6.31
C THR A 84 -8.01 -5.09 -6.69
N THR A 85 -8.10 -5.52 -7.93
CA THR A 85 -9.16 -6.44 -8.39
C THR A 85 -8.70 -7.88 -8.18
N TRP A 86 -9.35 -8.58 -7.28
CA TRP A 86 -9.14 -9.99 -7.01
C TRP A 86 -9.94 -10.84 -7.99
N LYS A 87 -9.26 -11.72 -8.71
CA LYS A 87 -9.87 -12.65 -9.62
C LYS A 87 -10.04 -14.01 -8.94
N ILE A 88 -11.29 -14.43 -8.78
CA ILE A 88 -11.66 -15.70 -8.19
C ILE A 88 -11.95 -16.69 -9.32
N LYS A 89 -11.22 -17.80 -9.32
CA LYS A 89 -11.41 -18.89 -10.27
C LYS A 89 -11.76 -20.18 -9.55
N SER A 90 -12.75 -20.88 -10.01
CA SER A 90 -13.14 -22.19 -9.49
C SER A 90 -13.22 -23.23 -10.61
N TRP A 91 -12.81 -24.43 -10.29
CA TRP A 91 -12.97 -25.60 -11.14
C TRP A 91 -13.68 -26.67 -10.34
N SER A 92 -14.68 -27.27 -10.93
CA SER A 92 -15.44 -28.34 -10.30
C SER A 92 -15.42 -29.60 -11.14
N MET A 93 -15.41 -30.72 -10.46
CA MET A 93 -15.54 -32.06 -11.08
C MET A 93 -16.66 -32.81 -10.37
N GLY A 94 -17.59 -33.33 -11.15
CA GLY A 94 -18.66 -34.19 -10.68
C GLY A 94 -18.39 -35.66 -10.98
N HIS A 95 -19.37 -36.50 -10.68
CA HIS A 95 -19.29 -37.92 -10.97
C HIS A 95 -19.19 -38.19 -12.48
N GLY A 96 -18.29 -39.08 -12.88
CA GLY A 96 -18.02 -39.36 -14.27
C GLY A 96 -17.18 -38.30 -14.97
N THR A 97 -17.66 -37.73 -16.07
CA THR A 97 -16.94 -36.74 -16.87
C THR A 97 -17.50 -35.32 -16.76
N ILE A 98 -18.30 -35.07 -15.73
CA ILE A 98 -18.90 -33.73 -15.52
C ILE A 98 -17.85 -32.80 -14.95
N VAL A 99 -17.55 -31.73 -15.68
CA VAL A 99 -16.61 -30.67 -15.24
C VAL A 99 -17.26 -29.31 -15.43
N GLY A 100 -16.88 -28.37 -14.60
CA GLY A 100 -17.33 -26.99 -14.67
C GLY A 100 -16.23 -26.04 -14.25
N GLN A 101 -16.34 -24.79 -14.67
CA GLN A 101 -15.51 -23.71 -14.21
C GLN A 101 -16.33 -22.44 -14.01
N GLY A 102 -15.92 -21.61 -13.08
CA GLY A 102 -16.48 -20.30 -12.82
C GLY A 102 -15.39 -19.27 -12.57
N GLU A 103 -15.70 -18.03 -12.90
CA GLU A 103 -14.82 -16.89 -12.67
C GLU A 103 -15.66 -15.69 -12.20
N THR A 104 -15.17 -14.97 -11.21
CA THR A 104 -15.74 -13.70 -10.77
C THR A 104 -14.63 -12.79 -10.24
N GLU A 105 -14.95 -11.51 -10.01
CA GLU A 105 -14.00 -10.52 -9.54
C GLU A 105 -14.57 -9.79 -8.34
N VAL A 106 -13.67 -9.41 -7.41
CA VAL A 106 -13.96 -8.57 -6.25
C VAL A 106 -12.92 -7.46 -6.19
N ILE A 107 -13.37 -6.22 -6.02
CA ILE A 107 -12.50 -5.05 -5.95
C ILE A 107 -12.37 -4.62 -4.50
N THR A 108 -11.12 -4.46 -4.05
CA THR A 108 -10.78 -3.81 -2.78
C THR A 108 -10.20 -2.43 -3.08
N SER A 109 -10.77 -1.39 -2.51
CA SER A 109 -10.38 0.01 -2.75
C SER A 109 -10.48 0.85 -1.48
N LYS A 110 -9.85 2.04 -1.51
CA LYS A 110 -10.02 3.12 -0.53
C LYS A 110 -10.22 4.43 -1.27
N ASP A 111 -10.90 5.37 -0.63
CA ASP A 111 -11.14 6.70 -1.21
C ASP A 111 -9.89 7.59 -1.18
N LEU A 112 -9.00 7.40 -0.21
CA LEU A 112 -7.63 7.89 -0.23
C LEU A 112 -6.69 6.69 -0.33
N LEU A 113 -5.85 6.65 -1.36
CA LEU A 113 -4.96 5.52 -1.64
C LEU A 113 -3.52 6.00 -1.75
N LEU A 114 -2.63 5.37 -0.98
CA LEU A 114 -1.18 5.53 -1.10
C LEU A 114 -0.55 4.28 -1.71
N ARG A 115 0.31 4.49 -2.71
CA ARG A 115 1.16 3.44 -3.30
C ARG A 115 2.62 3.79 -3.11
N MET A 116 3.33 2.94 -2.39
CA MET A 116 4.77 3.04 -2.22
C MET A 116 5.51 2.50 -3.44
N GLN A 117 6.54 3.22 -3.88
CA GLN A 117 7.47 2.78 -4.91
C GLN A 117 8.89 2.76 -4.31
N ALA A 118 9.45 1.58 -4.24
CA ALA A 118 10.79 1.32 -3.75
C ALA A 118 11.46 0.20 -4.59
N PRO A 119 12.80 0.14 -4.63
CA PRO A 119 13.51 -1.01 -5.18
C PRO A 119 13.22 -2.28 -4.36
N ARG A 120 13.43 -3.45 -4.93
CA ARG A 120 13.24 -4.73 -4.23
C ARG A 120 14.29 -5.01 -3.16
N PHE A 121 15.43 -4.37 -3.24
CA PHE A 121 16.55 -4.40 -2.29
C PHE A 121 17.38 -3.14 -2.44
N PHE A 122 18.21 -2.86 -1.46
CA PHE A 122 19.20 -1.79 -1.47
C PHE A 122 20.59 -2.39 -1.32
N THR A 123 21.60 -1.67 -1.76
CA THR A 123 22.99 -1.98 -1.49
C THR A 123 23.59 -0.88 -0.62
N GLU A 124 24.45 -1.22 0.33
CA GLU A 124 25.18 -0.21 1.12
C GLU A 124 25.74 0.91 0.25
N ARG A 125 25.58 2.15 0.70
CA ARG A 125 26.03 3.40 0.05
C ARG A 125 25.22 3.81 -1.17
N ASP A 126 24.22 3.04 -1.60
CA ASP A 126 23.31 3.47 -2.67
C ASP A 126 22.54 4.72 -2.24
N GLU A 127 22.36 5.65 -3.18
CA GLU A 127 21.41 6.74 -3.09
C GLU A 127 20.26 6.44 -4.03
N VAL A 128 19.05 6.41 -3.48
CA VAL A 128 17.84 6.08 -4.23
C VAL A 128 16.72 7.05 -3.87
N VAL A 129 15.75 7.17 -4.77
CA VAL A 129 14.53 7.95 -4.51
C VAL A 129 13.40 6.99 -4.19
N LEU A 130 12.88 7.08 -2.98
CA LEU A 130 11.63 6.46 -2.58
C LEU A 130 10.48 7.37 -2.96
N SER A 131 9.38 6.82 -3.45
CA SER A 131 8.24 7.62 -3.88
C SER A 131 6.94 7.09 -3.31
N ALA A 132 6.03 8.01 -2.99
CA ALA A 132 4.63 7.72 -2.76
C ALA A 132 3.79 8.32 -3.89
N ASN A 133 2.94 7.53 -4.52
CA ASN A 133 1.85 8.03 -5.33
C ASN A 133 0.58 8.02 -4.49
N VAL A 134 0.03 9.21 -4.26
CA VAL A 134 -1.21 9.39 -3.51
C VAL A 134 -2.32 9.75 -4.46
N HIS A 135 -3.41 8.96 -4.41
CA HIS A 135 -4.61 9.16 -5.23
C HIS A 135 -5.75 9.61 -4.31
N ASN A 136 -6.43 10.66 -4.69
CA ASN A 136 -7.62 11.17 -4.03
C ASN A 136 -8.86 10.79 -4.84
N TYR A 137 -9.59 9.76 -4.43
CA TYR A 137 -10.86 9.35 -5.04
C TYR A 137 -12.08 9.98 -4.36
N LEU A 138 -11.88 10.88 -3.38
CA LEU A 138 -12.94 11.68 -2.79
C LEU A 138 -13.51 12.66 -3.82
N ASP A 139 -14.75 13.10 -3.58
CA ASP A 139 -15.48 14.03 -4.47
C ASP A 139 -14.96 15.48 -4.41
N ALA A 140 -14.02 15.78 -3.50
CA ALA A 140 -13.45 17.11 -3.29
C ALA A 140 -11.93 17.11 -3.26
N ALA A 141 -11.33 18.24 -3.62
CA ALA A 141 -9.91 18.49 -3.39
C ALA A 141 -9.62 18.48 -1.88
N LYS A 142 -8.49 17.89 -1.48
CA LYS A 142 -8.08 17.79 -0.08
C LYS A 142 -6.61 18.13 0.10
N PRO A 143 -6.28 18.87 1.16
CA PRO A 143 -4.90 18.92 1.65
C PRO A 143 -4.57 17.56 2.26
N VAL A 144 -3.53 16.91 1.75
CA VAL A 144 -3.07 15.60 2.19
C VAL A 144 -1.71 15.77 2.84
N THR A 145 -1.59 15.39 4.11
CA THR A 145 -0.29 15.29 4.79
C THR A 145 0.32 13.95 4.43
N VAL A 146 1.44 13.99 3.71
CA VAL A 146 2.16 12.78 3.28
C VAL A 146 3.49 12.71 4.00
N SER A 147 3.80 11.56 4.63
CA SER A 147 5.00 11.36 5.41
C SER A 147 5.66 10.01 5.16
N ILE A 148 6.97 9.95 5.44
CA ILE A 148 7.77 8.74 5.44
C ILE A 148 8.45 8.54 6.80
N GLU A 149 8.45 7.32 7.27
CA GLU A 149 9.17 6.86 8.46
C GLU A 149 10.11 5.72 8.03
N LEU A 150 11.39 5.83 8.44
CA LEU A 150 12.42 4.85 8.15
C LEU A 150 12.84 4.16 9.44
N GLY A 151 12.70 2.84 9.50
CA GLY A 151 13.12 2.01 10.62
C GLY A 151 14.25 1.06 10.26
N GLY A 152 14.88 0.44 11.27
CA GLY A 152 15.98 -0.50 11.09
C GLY A 152 17.37 0.13 10.99
N GLU A 153 17.48 1.46 11.07
CA GLU A 153 18.76 2.22 11.02
C GLU A 153 19.60 1.99 9.74
N THR A 154 19.01 1.31 8.75
CA THR A 154 19.68 0.93 7.51
C THR A 154 19.57 1.99 6.40
N LEU A 155 18.53 2.83 6.45
CA LEU A 155 18.29 3.92 5.52
C LEU A 155 18.19 5.25 6.25
N THR A 156 18.68 6.32 5.60
CA THR A 156 18.52 7.70 6.10
C THR A 156 18.07 8.62 4.98
N LEU A 157 17.24 9.62 5.30
CA LEU A 157 16.94 10.70 4.37
C LEU A 157 18.20 11.50 4.07
N LEU A 158 18.34 11.97 2.83
CA LEU A 158 19.42 12.91 2.51
C LEU A 158 19.23 14.23 3.25
N PRO A 159 20.33 15.02 3.46
CA PRO A 159 20.25 16.34 4.08
C PRO A 159 19.20 17.23 3.38
N ASP A 160 18.54 18.06 4.17
CA ASP A 160 17.53 19.03 3.72
C ASP A 160 16.23 18.43 3.14
N VAL A 161 16.03 17.12 3.26
CA VAL A 161 14.80 16.43 2.87
C VAL A 161 13.86 16.33 4.06
N SER A 162 12.67 16.94 3.96
CA SER A 162 11.63 16.81 4.98
C SER A 162 10.97 15.43 4.90
N SER A 163 10.81 14.76 6.05
CA SER A 163 10.09 13.51 6.15
C SER A 163 8.57 13.65 5.97
N SER A 164 8.03 14.87 6.01
CA SER A 164 6.61 15.14 5.86
C SER A 164 6.36 16.40 5.07
N GLN A 165 5.33 16.40 4.25
CA GLN A 165 4.87 17.55 3.48
C GLN A 165 3.36 17.51 3.27
N VAL A 166 2.76 18.70 3.11
CA VAL A 166 1.34 18.84 2.81
C VAL A 166 1.20 19.20 1.33
N VAL A 167 0.39 18.45 0.61
CA VAL A 167 0.10 18.67 -0.81
C VAL A 167 -1.40 18.71 -1.04
N GLU A 168 -1.86 19.62 -1.88
CA GLU A 168 -3.28 19.66 -2.26
C GLU A 168 -3.50 18.76 -3.47
N ILE A 169 -4.42 17.79 -3.32
CA ILE A 169 -4.76 16.84 -4.39
C ILE A 169 -6.21 17.04 -4.78
N SER A 170 -6.45 17.37 -6.05
CA SER A 170 -7.80 17.55 -6.61
C SER A 170 -8.65 16.29 -6.50
N ALA A 171 -9.98 16.42 -6.54
CA ALA A 171 -10.90 15.30 -6.66
C ALA A 171 -10.56 14.44 -7.90
N GLY A 172 -10.42 13.12 -7.71
CA GLY A 172 -10.00 12.19 -8.76
C GLY A 172 -8.56 12.38 -9.24
N GLY A 173 -7.76 13.23 -8.56
CA GLY A 173 -6.37 13.52 -8.90
C GLY A 173 -5.37 12.60 -8.20
N GLU A 174 -4.13 12.71 -8.63
CA GLU A 174 -2.99 12.03 -8.03
C GLU A 174 -1.79 12.97 -7.89
N GLN A 175 -0.95 12.69 -6.90
CA GLN A 175 0.30 13.40 -6.69
C GLN A 175 1.40 12.42 -6.28
N ARG A 176 2.56 12.57 -6.92
CA ARG A 176 3.78 11.85 -6.55
C ARG A 176 4.60 12.71 -5.60
N ILE A 177 5.10 12.09 -4.55
CA ILE A 177 5.99 12.66 -3.55
C ILE A 177 7.26 11.81 -3.51
N ASP A 178 8.42 12.47 -3.54
CA ASP A 178 9.73 11.83 -3.64
C ASP A 178 10.59 12.13 -2.41
N TRP A 179 11.27 11.09 -1.87
CA TRP A 179 12.23 11.17 -0.79
C TRP A 179 13.56 10.53 -1.21
N PRO A 180 14.59 11.33 -1.48
CA PRO A 180 15.95 10.84 -1.63
C PRO A 180 16.47 10.26 -0.32
N VAL A 181 16.95 9.02 -0.36
CA VAL A 181 17.51 8.30 0.80
C VAL A 181 18.86 7.70 0.46
N ARG A 182 19.67 7.45 1.48
CA ARG A 182 20.94 6.72 1.37
C ARG A 182 20.89 5.47 2.23
N ALA A 183 21.34 4.35 1.67
CA ALA A 183 21.58 3.12 2.40
C ALA A 183 22.88 3.22 3.19
N GLN A 184 22.83 2.99 4.50
CA GLN A 184 23.94 3.15 5.43
C GLN A 184 24.63 1.82 5.72
N HIS A 185 23.87 0.85 6.18
CA HIS A 185 24.37 -0.43 6.65
C HIS A 185 23.55 -1.58 6.10
N GLU A 186 24.14 -2.77 6.05
CA GLU A 186 23.42 -4.02 5.78
C GLU A 186 22.36 -4.30 6.84
N GLY A 187 21.29 -4.98 6.47
CA GLY A 187 20.22 -5.38 7.36
C GLY A 187 18.85 -5.35 6.71
N GLU A 188 17.83 -5.08 7.49
CA GLU A 188 16.44 -4.94 7.03
C GLU A 188 15.98 -3.51 7.21
N ALA A 189 15.53 -2.89 6.13
CA ALA A 189 14.91 -1.57 6.12
C ALA A 189 13.39 -1.72 6.29
N PHE A 190 12.83 -0.96 7.21
CA PHE A 190 11.38 -0.81 7.38
C PHE A 190 10.98 0.56 6.86
N ILE A 191 10.12 0.58 5.85
CA ILE A 191 9.66 1.84 5.25
C ILE A 191 8.17 1.92 5.47
N THR A 192 7.73 2.94 6.21
CA THR A 192 6.31 3.26 6.42
C THR A 192 6.02 4.59 5.77
N MET A 193 5.04 4.61 4.87
CA MET A 193 4.53 5.84 4.25
C MET A 193 3.07 6.03 4.63
N LYS A 194 2.69 7.28 4.96
CA LYS A 194 1.34 7.66 5.39
C LYS A 194 0.81 8.79 4.54
N ALA A 195 -0.49 8.75 4.25
CA ALA A 195 -1.24 9.85 3.65
C ALA A 195 -2.47 10.11 4.50
N LEU A 196 -2.60 11.32 5.02
CA LEU A 196 -3.61 11.69 6.02
C LEU A 196 -4.44 12.87 5.51
N THR A 197 -5.76 12.78 5.67
CA THR A 197 -6.69 13.91 5.56
C THR A 197 -7.57 14.00 6.80
N ASP A 198 -8.48 14.93 6.81
CA ASP A 198 -9.50 15.13 7.85
C ASP A 198 -10.62 14.07 7.84
N VAL A 199 -10.74 13.29 6.77
CA VAL A 199 -11.85 12.31 6.59
C VAL A 199 -11.36 10.91 6.30
N GLU A 200 -10.24 10.76 5.59
CA GLU A 200 -9.69 9.48 5.16
C GLU A 200 -8.18 9.44 5.32
N SER A 201 -7.64 8.24 5.47
CA SER A 201 -6.21 8.02 5.58
C SER A 201 -5.81 6.67 5.01
N ASP A 202 -4.56 6.59 4.55
CA ASP A 202 -3.95 5.33 4.14
C ASP A 202 -2.47 5.28 4.54
N ALA A 203 -1.99 4.09 4.87
CA ALA A 203 -0.57 3.86 5.15
C ALA A 203 -0.13 2.51 4.63
N MET A 204 1.13 2.43 4.19
CA MET A 204 1.80 1.21 3.78
C MET A 204 3.09 1.02 4.56
N GLU A 205 3.32 -0.19 5.06
CA GLU A 205 4.59 -0.61 5.62
C GLU A 205 5.16 -1.77 4.80
N MET A 206 6.43 -1.64 4.40
CA MET A 206 7.15 -2.65 3.63
C MET A 206 8.55 -2.87 4.21
N ARG A 207 9.06 -4.09 4.04
CA ARG A 207 10.39 -4.50 4.47
C ARG A 207 11.25 -4.81 3.26
N TYR A 208 12.47 -4.32 3.29
CA TYR A 208 13.42 -4.51 2.19
C TYR A 208 14.80 -4.88 2.72
N PRO A 209 15.48 -5.87 2.13
CA PRO A 209 16.85 -6.18 2.50
C PRO A 209 17.80 -5.09 2.00
N VAL A 210 18.74 -4.71 2.86
CA VAL A 210 19.92 -3.90 2.51
C VAL A 210 21.12 -4.83 2.51
N GLN A 211 21.76 -4.98 1.37
CA GLN A 211 22.85 -5.91 1.14
C GLN A 211 24.21 -5.19 1.21
N VAL A 212 25.25 -5.92 1.58
CA VAL A 212 26.62 -5.41 1.47
C VAL A 212 27.00 -5.18 0.01
N HIS A 213 27.79 -4.16 -0.25
CA HIS A 213 28.41 -3.95 -1.57
C HIS A 213 29.62 -4.87 -1.72
N GLY A 214 29.38 -6.11 -2.13
CA GLY A 214 30.43 -7.10 -2.24
C GLY A 214 30.02 -8.33 -3.06
N VAL A 215 31.00 -9.19 -3.29
CA VAL A 215 30.81 -10.47 -3.98
C VAL A 215 31.22 -11.59 -3.02
N PRO A 216 30.36 -12.60 -2.78
CA PRO A 216 30.77 -13.76 -1.99
C PRO A 216 31.88 -14.52 -2.69
N LYS A 217 33.00 -14.72 -1.99
CA LYS A 217 34.12 -15.53 -2.44
C LYS A 217 34.19 -16.79 -1.61
N THR A 218 34.15 -17.94 -2.27
CA THR A 218 34.29 -19.24 -1.62
C THR A 218 35.64 -19.82 -1.95
N ASP A 219 36.49 -20.01 -0.94
CA ASP A 219 37.74 -20.74 -1.04
C ASP A 219 37.57 -22.11 -0.40
N SER A 220 38.08 -23.13 -1.02
CA SER A 220 38.00 -24.49 -0.51
C SER A 220 39.43 -25.06 -0.30
N TRP A 221 39.62 -25.69 0.83
CA TRP A 221 40.88 -26.35 1.16
C TRP A 221 40.62 -27.83 1.43
N SER A 222 41.58 -28.64 1.05
CA SER A 222 41.58 -30.06 1.40
C SER A 222 42.98 -30.46 1.83
N GLY A 223 43.08 -31.33 2.82
CA GLY A 223 44.35 -31.83 3.36
C GLY A 223 44.21 -33.27 3.85
N ILE A 224 45.33 -33.88 4.16
CA ILE A 224 45.42 -35.23 4.73
C ILE A 224 46.24 -35.14 6.00
N ILE A 225 45.66 -35.46 7.14
CA ILE A 225 46.36 -35.62 8.40
C ILE A 225 46.89 -37.05 8.46
N ARG A 226 48.20 -37.21 8.48
CA ARG A 226 48.86 -38.54 8.54
C ARG A 226 48.88 -39.08 9.98
N PRO A 227 49.05 -40.39 10.21
CA PRO A 227 48.96 -40.97 11.54
C PRO A 227 49.96 -40.41 12.59
N ASN A 228 51.04 -39.77 12.14
CA ASN A 228 52.04 -39.12 12.99
C ASN A 228 51.87 -37.60 13.12
N GLU A 229 50.82 -37.04 12.52
CA GLU A 229 50.41 -35.63 12.59
C GLU A 229 49.16 -35.55 13.40
N THR A 230 49.07 -34.56 14.33
CA THR A 230 47.91 -34.39 15.22
C THR A 230 47.01 -33.27 14.78
N ARG A 231 47.45 -32.36 13.90
CA ARG A 231 46.68 -31.22 13.39
C ARG A 231 47.29 -30.69 12.08
N ASP A 232 46.47 -30.03 11.32
CA ASP A 232 46.88 -29.17 10.21
C ASP A 232 46.28 -27.79 10.45
N GLU A 233 46.85 -26.73 9.89
CA GLU A 233 46.41 -25.34 10.12
C GLU A 233 46.22 -24.65 8.77
N ILE A 234 45.07 -24.02 8.62
CA ILE A 234 44.74 -23.20 7.46
C ILE A 234 44.70 -21.75 7.94
N VAL A 235 45.60 -20.93 7.38
CA VAL A 235 45.60 -19.48 7.63
C VAL A 235 44.75 -18.78 6.60
N ILE A 236 43.74 -18.08 7.05
CA ILE A 236 42.87 -17.25 6.19
C ILE A 236 43.23 -15.79 6.45
N ASP A 237 43.73 -15.11 5.43
CA ASP A 237 44.00 -13.69 5.48
C ASP A 237 42.77 -12.92 4.99
N VAL A 238 42.09 -12.21 5.91
CA VAL A 238 40.91 -11.40 5.59
C VAL A 238 41.39 -9.96 5.44
N PRO A 239 41.15 -9.32 4.26
CA PRO A 239 41.50 -7.91 4.08
C PRO A 239 40.81 -7.00 5.12
N GLU A 240 41.57 -6.04 5.68
CA GLU A 240 41.06 -5.07 6.67
C GLU A 240 40.03 -4.12 6.05
N GLN A 241 40.04 -3.91 4.73
CA GLN A 241 39.12 -3.04 4.02
C GLN A 241 37.98 -3.88 3.39
N ARG A 242 36.79 -3.60 3.82
CA ARG A 242 35.53 -4.09 3.25
C ARG A 242 34.88 -3.01 2.38
#